data_03c677c2aa427fa046f16396efe703f4
#
_entry.id   03c677c2aa427fa046f16396efe703f4
#
_cell.length_a   1.000
_cell.length_b   1.000
_cell.length_c   1.000
_cell.angle_alpha   90.00
_cell.angle_beta   90.00
_cell.angle_gamma   90.00
#
_symmetry.space_group_name_H-M   'P 1'
#
loop_
_entity.id
_entity.type
_entity.pdbx_description
1 polymer ?
#
loop_
_entity_poly.entity_id
_entity_poly.type
_entity_poly.pdbx_seq_one_letter_code
_entity_poly.pdbx_strand_id
1 'polypeptide(L)'
;MQIVVTAVGPDNVRLADPIIHYLTGQGANIAEIQMYDHDEEALFAMMVRVHLPSAQLGEVRSALSQIGQATKLSVRVWSPEERAARPRLAICATYRTEPPLAILRAIRDGVLKADAAVMIGNRPNCRGIAEQFDVPWESIGENDGKANDDRMIDILDRYNVDYVILARYMRILPAGSCWKYAGGRIINLHHGLLPSFPGLRPYHDAYAGRMLTYGATCHFIVPELDAGNQTIHQSTFTVPPGMKLDEIIRIGQEDNEPRCLVEGVRRVVDREVQLHFHRVIALPK
;
A
#
# COMPACT_ATOMS: atom_id res chain seq x y z
N MET A 1 8.65 -20.71 -3.16
CA MET A 1 8.56 -19.32 -2.70
C MET A 1 7.94 -18.47 -3.79
N GLN A 2 6.97 -17.64 -3.43
CA GLN A 2 6.41 -16.64 -4.32
C GLN A 2 7.27 -15.37 -4.28
N ILE A 3 7.57 -14.79 -5.43
CA ILE A 3 8.21 -13.47 -5.52
C ILE A 3 7.43 -12.55 -6.45
N VAL A 4 7.55 -11.26 -6.18
CA VAL A 4 7.02 -10.18 -7.00
C VAL A 4 8.21 -9.35 -7.48
N VAL A 5 8.31 -9.19 -8.77
CA VAL A 5 9.31 -8.33 -9.42
C VAL A 5 8.59 -7.13 -10.00
N THR A 6 9.05 -5.94 -9.66
CA THR A 6 8.58 -4.69 -10.28
C THR A 6 9.73 -4.04 -11.03
N ALA A 7 9.45 -3.50 -12.21
CA ALA A 7 10.41 -2.78 -13.05
C ALA A 7 9.76 -1.50 -13.55
N VAL A 8 10.37 -0.35 -13.24
CA VAL A 8 9.80 0.97 -13.54
C VAL A 8 10.91 1.90 -14.04
N GLY A 9 10.65 2.63 -15.11
CA GLY A 9 11.60 3.60 -15.66
C GLY A 9 11.11 4.21 -16.97
N PRO A 10 11.97 4.98 -17.65
CA PRO A 10 11.63 5.55 -18.95
C PRO A 10 11.26 4.45 -19.98
N ASP A 11 10.19 4.68 -20.73
CA ASP A 11 9.75 3.72 -21.73
C ASP A 11 10.74 3.58 -22.89
N ASN A 12 10.91 2.34 -23.37
CA ASN A 12 11.70 1.99 -24.52
C ASN A 12 11.33 0.57 -25.02
N VAL A 13 11.79 0.21 -26.20
CA VAL A 13 11.61 -1.13 -26.77
C VAL A 13 12.40 -2.19 -26.00
N ARG A 14 11.86 -3.42 -25.91
CA ARG A 14 12.52 -4.62 -25.37
C ARG A 14 12.86 -4.57 -23.87
N LEU A 15 12.15 -3.77 -23.07
CA LEU A 15 12.45 -3.66 -21.64
C LEU A 15 11.97 -4.86 -20.83
N ALA A 16 10.86 -5.49 -21.20
CA ALA A 16 10.32 -6.66 -20.52
C ALA A 16 11.12 -7.95 -20.78
N ASP A 17 11.62 -8.13 -22.02
CA ASP A 17 12.25 -9.36 -22.47
C ASP A 17 13.43 -9.85 -21.58
N PRO A 18 14.43 -9.04 -21.22
CA PRO A 18 15.54 -9.50 -20.38
C PRO A 18 15.09 -10.00 -19.01
N ILE A 19 14.06 -9.38 -18.41
CA ILE A 19 13.53 -9.75 -17.10
C ILE A 19 12.80 -11.09 -17.20
N ILE A 20 11.89 -11.22 -18.17
CA ILE A 20 11.09 -12.44 -18.37
C ILE A 20 11.98 -13.60 -18.75
N HIS A 21 12.92 -13.39 -19.69
CA HIS A 21 13.88 -14.41 -20.13
C HIS A 21 14.73 -14.94 -18.98
N TYR A 22 15.25 -14.02 -18.13
CA TYR A 22 16.01 -14.41 -16.95
C TYR A 22 15.16 -15.25 -15.98
N LEU A 23 13.96 -14.78 -15.62
CA LEU A 23 13.08 -15.49 -14.67
C LEU A 23 12.70 -16.88 -15.18
N THR A 24 12.30 -16.99 -16.43
CA THR A 24 11.94 -18.29 -17.04
C THR A 24 13.15 -19.21 -17.17
N GLY A 25 14.34 -18.67 -17.47
CA GLY A 25 15.60 -19.42 -17.50
C GLY A 25 15.99 -19.98 -16.11
N GLN A 26 15.53 -19.37 -15.01
CA GLN A 26 15.68 -19.89 -13.65
C GLN A 26 14.60 -20.93 -13.28
N GLY A 27 13.77 -21.34 -14.21
CA GLY A 27 12.67 -22.28 -13.96
C GLY A 27 11.49 -21.66 -13.21
N ALA A 28 11.36 -20.33 -13.26
CA ALA A 28 10.23 -19.65 -12.64
C ALA A 28 8.91 -19.99 -13.35
N ASN A 29 7.89 -20.32 -12.57
CA ASN A 29 6.51 -20.39 -13.04
C ASN A 29 5.84 -19.03 -12.87
N ILE A 30 5.46 -18.41 -13.99
CA ILE A 30 4.82 -17.09 -13.99
C ILE A 30 3.35 -17.26 -13.64
N ALA A 31 2.93 -16.63 -12.54
CA ALA A 31 1.55 -16.65 -12.06
C ALA A 31 0.75 -15.40 -12.51
N GLU A 32 1.44 -14.26 -12.73
CA GLU A 32 0.81 -13.01 -13.09
C GLU A 32 1.82 -12.08 -13.77
N ILE A 33 1.38 -11.39 -14.82
CA ILE A 33 2.12 -10.27 -15.43
C ILE A 33 1.12 -9.11 -15.58
N GLN A 34 1.53 -7.93 -15.14
CA GLN A 34 0.83 -6.68 -15.39
C GLN A 34 1.83 -5.69 -16.00
N MET A 35 1.39 -4.95 -17.01
CA MET A 35 2.18 -3.90 -17.65
C MET A 35 1.34 -2.65 -17.74
N TYR A 36 1.97 -1.52 -17.55
CA TYR A 36 1.39 -0.20 -17.69
C TYR A 36 1.90 0.40 -18.99
N ASP A 37 0.96 0.76 -19.83
CA ASP A 37 1.18 1.46 -21.09
C ASP A 37 0.33 2.72 -21.07
N HIS A 38 0.98 3.85 -20.85
CA HIS A 38 0.34 5.16 -20.90
C HIS A 38 1.20 6.11 -21.72
N ASP A 39 0.79 6.34 -22.95
CA ASP A 39 1.53 7.10 -23.97
C ASP A 39 1.91 8.52 -23.53
N GLU A 40 1.13 9.14 -22.63
CA GLU A 40 1.36 10.53 -22.20
C GLU A 40 2.56 10.69 -21.24
N GLU A 41 2.92 9.63 -20.48
CA GLU A 41 3.97 9.72 -19.45
C GLU A 41 5.32 9.16 -19.89
N ALA A 42 5.41 8.49 -21.05
CA ALA A 42 6.59 7.77 -21.50
C ALA A 42 7.20 6.87 -20.39
N LEU A 43 6.33 6.25 -19.60
CA LEU A 43 6.66 5.44 -18.44
C LEU A 43 6.48 3.96 -18.75
N PHE A 44 7.56 3.21 -18.71
CA PHE A 44 7.48 1.76 -18.64
C PHE A 44 7.30 1.32 -17.19
N ALA A 45 6.28 0.50 -16.94
CA ALA A 45 6.12 -0.16 -15.65
C ALA A 45 5.61 -1.60 -15.85
N MET A 46 6.19 -2.53 -15.11
CA MET A 46 5.83 -3.93 -15.14
C MET A 46 5.86 -4.52 -13.73
N MET A 47 4.89 -5.38 -13.44
CA MET A 47 4.89 -6.26 -12.27
C MET A 47 4.76 -7.70 -12.73
N VAL A 48 5.65 -8.57 -12.24
CA VAL A 48 5.60 -10.01 -12.50
C VAL A 48 5.59 -10.76 -11.18
N ARG A 49 4.62 -11.65 -11.02
CA ARG A 49 4.54 -12.58 -9.88
C ARG A 49 4.92 -13.96 -10.36
N VAL A 50 5.91 -14.56 -9.71
CA VAL A 50 6.41 -15.87 -10.08
C VAL A 50 6.61 -16.77 -8.85
N HIS A 51 6.67 -18.07 -9.10
CA HIS A 51 7.09 -19.07 -8.12
C HIS A 51 8.49 -19.56 -8.45
N LEU A 52 9.40 -19.44 -7.47
CA LEU A 52 10.80 -19.88 -7.58
C LEU A 52 11.19 -20.74 -6.35
N PRO A 53 12.19 -21.63 -6.47
CA PRO A 53 12.84 -22.23 -5.31
C PRO A 53 13.45 -21.16 -4.40
N SER A 54 13.28 -21.28 -3.08
CA SER A 54 13.72 -20.27 -2.11
C SER A 54 15.23 -20.01 -2.10
N ALA A 55 16.03 -21.03 -2.42
CA ALA A 55 17.49 -20.94 -2.46
C ALA A 55 18.04 -19.97 -3.51
N GLN A 56 17.23 -19.55 -4.47
CA GLN A 56 17.65 -18.70 -5.60
C GLN A 56 17.38 -17.20 -5.38
N LEU A 57 16.73 -16.80 -4.30
CA LEU A 57 16.26 -15.42 -4.14
C LEU A 57 17.38 -14.37 -4.17
N GLY A 58 18.52 -14.64 -3.54
CA GLY A 58 19.68 -13.72 -3.54
C GLY A 58 20.30 -13.54 -4.92
N GLU A 59 20.43 -14.62 -5.67
CA GLU A 59 20.94 -14.60 -7.04
C GLU A 59 19.99 -13.86 -7.98
N VAL A 60 18.69 -14.11 -7.85
CA VAL A 60 17.65 -13.42 -8.61
C VAL A 60 17.68 -11.90 -8.35
N ARG A 61 17.82 -11.46 -7.09
CA ARG A 61 17.96 -10.04 -6.76
C ARG A 61 19.17 -9.40 -7.42
N SER A 62 20.32 -10.08 -7.34
CA SER A 62 21.58 -9.58 -7.92
C SER A 62 21.47 -9.45 -9.44
N ALA A 63 21.01 -10.51 -10.12
CA ALA A 63 20.89 -10.53 -11.57
C ALA A 63 19.86 -9.51 -12.08
N LEU A 64 18.69 -9.42 -11.45
CA LEU A 64 17.65 -8.47 -11.84
C LEU A 64 18.08 -7.02 -11.57
N SER A 65 18.89 -6.76 -10.53
CA SER A 65 19.51 -5.46 -10.30
C SER A 65 20.46 -5.07 -11.44
N GLN A 66 21.28 -6.02 -11.94
CA GLN A 66 22.17 -5.78 -13.09
C GLN A 66 21.38 -5.52 -14.38
N ILE A 67 20.30 -6.29 -14.62
CA ILE A 67 19.40 -6.05 -15.75
C ILE A 67 18.78 -4.64 -15.65
N GLY A 68 18.33 -4.25 -14.46
CA GLY A 68 17.79 -2.91 -14.20
C GLY A 68 18.80 -1.81 -14.52
N GLN A 69 20.05 -1.95 -14.10
CA GLN A 69 21.12 -0.98 -14.41
C GLN A 69 21.36 -0.89 -15.93
N ALA A 70 21.44 -2.03 -16.63
CA ALA A 70 21.65 -2.08 -18.07
C ALA A 70 20.49 -1.48 -18.88
N THR A 71 19.26 -1.62 -18.40
CA THR A 71 18.03 -1.12 -19.04
C THR A 71 17.57 0.24 -18.53
N LYS A 72 18.25 0.82 -17.53
CA LYS A 72 17.85 2.06 -16.82
C LYS A 72 16.51 1.93 -16.12
N LEU A 73 16.12 0.73 -15.71
CA LEU A 73 14.93 0.46 -14.93
C LEU A 73 15.24 0.35 -13.43
N SER A 74 14.36 0.88 -12.61
CA SER A 74 14.33 0.62 -11.17
C SER A 74 13.66 -0.73 -10.95
N VAL A 75 14.46 -1.79 -10.74
CA VAL A 75 13.96 -3.15 -10.53
C VAL A 75 13.99 -3.49 -9.04
N ARG A 76 12.87 -4.00 -8.52
CA ARG A 76 12.72 -4.47 -7.14
C ARG A 76 12.23 -5.90 -7.12
N VAL A 77 12.75 -6.67 -6.18
CA VAL A 77 12.37 -8.07 -5.94
C VAL A 77 11.92 -8.22 -4.50
N TRP A 78 10.68 -8.58 -4.30
CA TRP A 78 10.07 -8.76 -2.99
C TRP A 78 9.41 -10.14 -2.87
N SER A 79 9.42 -10.71 -1.66
CA SER A 79 8.70 -11.94 -1.34
C SER A 79 7.89 -11.75 -0.06
N PRO A 80 6.57 -12.02 -0.08
CA PRO A 80 5.76 -11.98 1.12
C PRO A 80 6.13 -13.08 2.12
N GLU A 81 6.92 -14.06 1.71
CA GLU A 81 7.32 -15.20 2.53
C GLU A 81 8.63 -14.95 3.29
N GLU A 82 9.45 -14.01 2.84
CA GLU A 82 10.78 -13.76 3.42
C GLU A 82 10.73 -13.28 4.86
N ARG A 83 9.79 -12.39 5.17
CA ARG A 83 9.54 -11.87 6.53
C ARG A 83 8.09 -12.12 6.98
N ALA A 84 7.54 -13.28 6.61
CA ALA A 84 6.13 -13.58 6.86
C ALA A 84 5.75 -13.51 8.35
N ALA A 85 6.68 -13.84 9.26
CA ALA A 85 6.41 -13.80 10.70
C ALA A 85 6.28 -12.38 11.26
N ARG A 86 7.06 -11.42 10.71
CA ARG A 86 7.05 -10.01 11.14
C ARG A 86 7.44 -9.10 9.96
N PRO A 87 6.49 -8.80 9.06
CA PRO A 87 6.74 -7.87 7.95
C PRO A 87 6.97 -6.44 8.47
N ARG A 88 7.75 -5.69 7.71
CA ARG A 88 8.13 -4.31 8.02
C ARG A 88 7.15 -3.34 7.37
N LEU A 89 6.49 -2.52 8.20
CA LEU A 89 5.49 -1.56 7.75
C LEU A 89 6.06 -0.14 7.71
N ALA A 90 5.81 0.59 6.62
CA ALA A 90 5.85 2.04 6.61
C ALA A 90 4.44 2.59 6.86
N ILE A 91 4.29 3.51 7.79
CA ILE A 91 3.00 4.13 8.12
C ILE A 91 3.02 5.57 7.62
N CYS A 92 2.24 5.87 6.58
CA CYS A 92 2.18 7.17 5.94
C CYS A 92 0.94 7.95 6.40
N ALA A 93 1.12 9.19 6.86
CA ALA A 93 0.03 10.01 7.37
C ALA A 93 0.21 11.50 7.03
N THR A 94 -0.89 12.27 6.98
CA THR A 94 -0.85 13.72 6.75
C THR A 94 -1.27 14.49 8.00
N TYR A 95 -2.56 14.45 8.36
CA TYR A 95 -3.10 15.28 9.47
C TYR A 95 -3.64 14.45 10.64
N ARG A 96 -4.36 13.36 10.31
CA ARG A 96 -5.11 12.60 11.31
C ARG A 96 -4.21 11.65 12.06
N THR A 97 -4.32 11.68 13.37
CA THR A 97 -3.45 10.92 14.28
C THR A 97 -4.05 9.57 14.67
N GLU A 98 -5.36 9.41 14.58
CA GLU A 98 -6.08 8.24 15.11
C GLU A 98 -5.75 6.96 14.35
N PRO A 99 -5.77 6.90 12.98
CA PRO A 99 -5.45 5.68 12.27
C PRO A 99 -3.98 5.22 12.44
N PRO A 100 -2.95 6.08 12.30
CA PRO A 100 -1.57 5.64 12.54
C PRO A 100 -1.33 5.24 13.99
N LEU A 101 -1.94 5.92 14.96
CA LEU A 101 -1.86 5.57 16.39
C LEU A 101 -2.47 4.17 16.64
N ALA A 102 -3.60 3.84 15.99
CA ALA A 102 -4.23 2.53 16.12
C ALA A 102 -3.34 1.40 15.59
N ILE A 103 -2.66 1.60 14.45
CA ILE A 103 -1.68 0.63 13.93
C ILE A 103 -0.53 0.41 14.93
N LEU A 104 0.06 1.49 15.45
CA LEU A 104 1.17 1.38 16.41
C LEU A 104 0.76 0.68 17.71
N ARG A 105 -0.43 1.00 18.24
CA ARG A 105 -0.99 0.29 19.40
C ARG A 105 -1.21 -1.19 19.11
N ALA A 106 -1.80 -1.51 17.96
CA ALA A 106 -2.03 -2.90 17.57
C ALA A 106 -0.74 -3.72 17.41
N ILE A 107 0.36 -3.09 16.95
CA ILE A 107 1.69 -3.71 16.91
C ILE A 107 2.23 -3.94 18.33
N ARG A 108 2.20 -2.91 19.19
CA ARG A 108 2.66 -2.99 20.58
C ARG A 108 1.90 -4.05 21.37
N ASP A 109 0.60 -4.12 21.20
CA ASP A 109 -0.30 -5.02 21.93
C ASP A 109 -0.33 -6.44 21.32
N GLY A 110 0.46 -6.71 20.27
CA GLY A 110 0.61 -8.02 19.62
C GLY A 110 -0.56 -8.43 18.72
N VAL A 111 -1.51 -7.54 18.46
CA VAL A 111 -2.63 -7.76 17.54
C VAL A 111 -2.13 -7.80 16.08
N LEU A 112 -1.21 -6.93 15.73
CA LEU A 112 -0.49 -6.95 14.46
C LEU A 112 0.91 -7.52 14.66
N LYS A 113 1.17 -8.68 14.07
CA LYS A 113 2.49 -9.36 14.10
C LYS A 113 3.41 -8.76 13.04
N ALA A 114 3.76 -7.49 13.20
CA ALA A 114 4.56 -6.71 12.27
C ALA A 114 5.52 -5.78 13.01
N ASP A 115 6.48 -5.21 12.30
CA ASP A 115 7.37 -4.16 12.81
C ASP A 115 7.04 -2.82 12.15
N ALA A 116 6.83 -1.78 12.94
CA ALA A 116 6.75 -0.41 12.45
C ALA A 116 8.16 0.08 12.09
N ALA A 117 8.53 -0.04 10.81
CA ALA A 117 9.88 0.27 10.37
C ALA A 117 10.14 1.78 10.30
N VAL A 118 9.12 2.55 9.89
CA VAL A 118 9.20 4.00 9.74
C VAL A 118 7.80 4.61 9.69
N MET A 119 7.64 5.80 10.24
CA MET A 119 6.51 6.68 9.94
C MET A 119 6.95 7.78 8.96
N ILE A 120 6.12 8.03 7.96
CA ILE A 120 6.39 9.00 6.89
C ILE A 120 5.25 10.03 6.87
N GLY A 121 5.58 11.31 6.86
CA GLY A 121 4.58 12.36 6.74
C GLY A 121 5.02 13.51 5.83
N ASN A 122 4.04 14.07 5.11
CA ASN A 122 4.23 15.33 4.40
C ASN A 122 3.85 16.57 5.25
N ARG A 123 3.40 16.33 6.48
CA ARG A 123 3.11 17.33 7.52
C ARG A 123 3.58 16.80 8.88
N PRO A 124 3.95 17.66 9.84
CA PRO A 124 4.53 17.23 11.11
C PRO A 124 3.51 16.68 12.12
N ASN A 125 2.22 16.70 11.81
CA ASN A 125 1.13 16.39 12.74
C ASN A 125 1.27 15.06 13.48
N CYS A 126 1.80 14.03 12.80
CA CYS A 126 1.94 12.68 13.36
C CYS A 126 3.34 12.39 13.94
N ARG A 127 4.27 13.37 13.91
CA ARG A 127 5.63 13.18 14.40
C ARG A 127 5.68 12.77 15.88
N GLY A 128 4.91 13.44 16.74
CA GLY A 128 4.87 13.11 18.18
C GLY A 128 4.37 11.69 18.48
N ILE A 129 3.56 11.11 17.57
CA ILE A 129 3.16 9.70 17.71
C ILE A 129 4.33 8.78 17.41
N ALA A 130 5.10 9.05 16.34
CA ALA A 130 6.28 8.27 16.02
C ALA A 130 7.28 8.27 17.19
N GLU A 131 7.53 9.45 17.77
CA GLU A 131 8.40 9.63 18.95
C GLU A 131 7.88 8.87 20.18
N GLN A 132 6.57 8.86 20.42
CA GLN A 132 5.96 8.12 21.55
C GLN A 132 6.14 6.59 21.44
N PHE A 133 6.27 6.05 20.25
CA PHE A 133 6.41 4.61 20.01
C PHE A 133 7.82 4.21 19.58
N ASP A 134 8.80 5.10 19.68
CA ASP A 134 10.19 4.88 19.28
C ASP A 134 10.33 4.43 17.80
N VAL A 135 9.44 4.93 16.93
CA VAL A 135 9.47 4.65 15.50
C VAL A 135 10.16 5.79 14.77
N PRO A 136 11.12 5.51 13.86
CA PRO A 136 11.75 6.54 13.06
C PRO A 136 10.73 7.41 12.31
N TRP A 137 10.88 8.74 12.38
CA TRP A 137 10.08 9.70 11.65
C TRP A 137 10.85 10.28 10.48
N GLU A 138 10.26 10.20 9.28
CA GLU A 138 10.80 10.80 8.06
C GLU A 138 9.82 11.80 7.46
N SER A 139 10.28 13.04 7.25
CA SER A 139 9.49 14.05 6.56
C SER A 139 9.78 14.02 5.07
N ILE A 140 8.71 13.98 4.28
CA ILE A 140 8.77 14.10 2.81
C ILE A 140 8.07 15.36 2.31
N GLY A 141 7.58 16.21 3.22
CA GLY A 141 6.90 17.45 2.88
C GLY A 141 7.85 18.64 2.81
N GLU A 142 7.61 19.51 1.85
CA GLU A 142 8.11 20.87 1.85
C GLU A 142 7.30 21.75 2.80
N ASN A 143 7.65 23.05 2.93
CA ASN A 143 6.99 23.97 3.86
C ASN A 143 5.47 24.10 3.61
N ASP A 144 5.03 23.95 2.36
CA ASP A 144 3.62 23.94 1.96
C ASP A 144 2.94 22.57 2.15
N GLY A 145 3.70 21.52 2.52
CA GLY A 145 3.27 20.14 2.66
C GLY A 145 3.14 19.38 1.33
N LYS A 146 3.74 19.92 0.25
CA LYS A 146 3.89 19.18 -1.00
C LYS A 146 4.81 17.98 -0.73
N ALA A 147 4.33 16.78 -1.07
CA ALA A 147 5.10 15.56 -0.87
C ALA A 147 6.19 15.42 -1.94
N ASN A 148 7.36 14.94 -1.52
CA ASN A 148 8.42 14.51 -2.42
C ASN A 148 8.34 12.98 -2.55
N ASP A 149 7.76 12.52 -3.66
CA ASP A 149 7.48 11.10 -3.88
C ASP A 149 8.74 10.28 -4.14
N ASP A 150 9.77 10.84 -4.77
CA ASP A 150 11.05 10.15 -4.95
C ASP A 150 11.74 9.91 -3.61
N ARG A 151 11.73 10.92 -2.73
CA ARG A 151 12.23 10.77 -1.36
C ARG A 151 11.45 9.72 -0.57
N MET A 152 10.13 9.63 -0.79
CA MET A 152 9.32 8.58 -0.17
C MET A 152 9.82 7.19 -0.59
N ILE A 153 10.07 6.97 -1.87
CA ILE A 153 10.58 5.70 -2.38
C ILE A 153 11.96 5.37 -1.80
N ASP A 154 12.88 6.33 -1.75
CA ASP A 154 14.21 6.15 -1.15
C ASP A 154 14.13 5.75 0.33
N ILE A 155 13.19 6.34 1.08
CA ILE A 155 12.92 5.98 2.47
C ILE A 155 12.41 4.54 2.56
N LEU A 156 11.41 4.18 1.76
CA LEU A 156 10.84 2.84 1.75
C LEU A 156 11.90 1.77 1.45
N ASP A 157 12.77 2.02 0.48
CA ASP A 157 13.87 1.13 0.11
C ASP A 157 14.91 1.03 1.24
N ARG A 158 15.32 2.16 1.82
CA ARG A 158 16.30 2.23 2.92
C ARG A 158 15.84 1.48 4.18
N TYR A 159 14.55 1.55 4.50
CA TYR A 159 13.97 0.84 5.63
C TYR A 159 13.54 -0.60 5.29
N ASN A 160 13.80 -1.09 4.07
CA ASN A 160 13.40 -2.43 3.61
C ASN A 160 11.93 -2.73 3.91
N VAL A 161 11.05 -1.83 3.51
CA VAL A 161 9.61 -1.91 3.79
C VAL A 161 8.96 -3.04 3.01
N ASP A 162 8.14 -3.85 3.67
CA ASP A 162 7.32 -4.87 3.03
C ASP A 162 5.97 -4.30 2.57
N TYR A 163 5.29 -3.56 3.46
CA TYR A 163 3.99 -2.96 3.18
C TYR A 163 3.96 -1.49 3.53
N VAL A 164 3.34 -0.71 2.65
CA VAL A 164 3.10 0.73 2.82
C VAL A 164 1.65 0.93 3.25
N ILE A 165 1.44 1.49 4.44
CA ILE A 165 0.11 1.72 5.02
C ILE A 165 -0.22 3.21 4.90
N LEU A 166 -1.15 3.56 4.02
CA LEU A 166 -1.64 4.91 3.86
C LEU A 166 -2.74 5.19 4.89
N ALA A 167 -2.33 5.62 6.09
CA ALA A 167 -3.19 5.87 7.25
C ALA A 167 -3.70 7.32 7.22
N ARG A 168 -4.69 7.62 6.39
CA ARG A 168 -5.17 9.00 6.11
C ARG A 168 -4.06 9.86 5.50
N TYR A 169 -3.30 9.27 4.59
CA TYR A 169 -2.35 9.97 3.75
C TYR A 169 -3.08 10.67 2.62
N MET A 170 -3.31 11.98 2.77
CA MET A 170 -4.18 12.80 1.92
C MET A 170 -3.47 13.27 0.64
N ARG A 171 -2.78 12.35 -0.03
CA ARG A 171 -2.08 12.60 -1.30
C ARG A 171 -2.33 11.44 -2.26
N ILE A 172 -2.40 11.76 -3.54
CA ILE A 172 -2.43 10.75 -4.61
C ILE A 172 -0.98 10.37 -4.89
N LEU A 173 -0.67 9.09 -4.86
CA LEU A 173 0.65 8.59 -5.25
C LEU A 173 0.76 8.60 -6.78
N PRO A 174 1.86 9.10 -7.35
CA PRO A 174 2.11 9.00 -8.78
C PRO A 174 2.14 7.55 -9.26
N ALA A 175 1.73 7.31 -10.51
CA ALA A 175 1.72 5.96 -11.10
C ALA A 175 3.05 5.24 -10.95
N GLY A 176 4.17 5.91 -11.28
CA GLY A 176 5.51 5.35 -11.11
C GLY A 176 5.83 4.90 -9.69
N SER A 177 5.39 5.64 -8.66
CA SER A 177 5.55 5.25 -7.25
C SER A 177 4.68 4.06 -6.89
N CYS A 178 3.43 4.03 -7.36
CA CYS A 178 2.54 2.88 -7.17
C CYS A 178 3.12 1.61 -7.79
N TRP A 179 3.65 1.69 -9.01
CA TRP A 179 4.25 0.55 -9.71
C TRP A 179 5.51 0.03 -9.02
N LYS A 180 6.35 0.89 -8.44
CA LYS A 180 7.54 0.47 -7.68
C LYS A 180 7.20 -0.43 -6.49
N TYR A 181 6.03 -0.26 -5.90
CA TYR A 181 5.51 -1.05 -4.77
C TYR A 181 4.20 -1.79 -5.14
N ALA A 182 4.03 -2.18 -6.40
CA ALA A 182 2.88 -2.97 -6.86
C ALA A 182 2.86 -4.40 -6.28
N GLY A 183 1.81 -5.15 -6.62
CA GLY A 183 1.66 -6.54 -6.21
C GLY A 183 1.03 -6.73 -4.83
N GLY A 184 0.27 -5.74 -4.34
CA GLY A 184 -0.45 -5.80 -3.06
C GLY A 184 0.38 -5.31 -1.87
N ARG A 185 1.35 -4.42 -2.10
CA ARG A 185 2.21 -3.86 -1.06
C ARG A 185 1.73 -2.53 -0.51
N ILE A 186 0.82 -1.83 -1.17
CA ILE A 186 0.27 -0.54 -0.72
C ILE A 186 -1.15 -0.76 -0.25
N ILE A 187 -1.42 -0.44 1.01
CA ILE A 187 -2.73 -0.58 1.67
C ILE A 187 -3.22 0.80 2.06
N ASN A 188 -4.42 1.16 1.64
CA ASN A 188 -5.03 2.47 1.90
C ASN A 188 -6.27 2.37 2.77
N LEU A 189 -6.45 3.37 3.61
CA LEU A 189 -7.70 3.64 4.31
C LEU A 189 -8.48 4.72 3.57
N HIS A 190 -9.57 4.33 2.91
CA HIS A 190 -10.58 5.23 2.41
C HIS A 190 -11.67 5.45 3.48
N HIS A 191 -11.97 6.72 3.78
CA HIS A 191 -12.92 7.09 4.84
C HIS A 191 -14.38 7.14 4.35
N GLY A 192 -14.75 6.12 3.57
CA GLY A 192 -16.07 5.91 3.00
C GLY A 192 -16.26 4.46 2.56
N LEU A 193 -17.49 4.11 2.19
CA LEU A 193 -17.82 2.80 1.66
C LEU A 193 -17.60 2.77 0.14
N LEU A 194 -16.55 2.12 -0.33
CA LEU A 194 -16.32 1.87 -1.75
C LEU A 194 -17.18 0.70 -2.24
N PRO A 195 -17.65 0.73 -3.48
CA PRO A 195 -17.50 1.77 -4.48
C PRO A 195 -18.54 2.89 -4.38
N SER A 196 -19.45 2.88 -3.40
CA SER A 196 -20.62 3.76 -3.35
C SER A 196 -20.25 5.24 -3.13
N PHE A 197 -19.23 5.52 -2.33
CA PHE A 197 -18.82 6.87 -1.97
C PHE A 197 -17.32 7.07 -2.21
N PRO A 198 -16.87 7.17 -3.47
CA PRO A 198 -15.49 7.47 -3.82
C PRO A 198 -15.15 8.95 -3.55
N GLY A 199 -13.86 9.33 -3.74
CA GLY A 199 -13.41 10.70 -3.71
C GLY A 199 -13.09 11.24 -2.31
N LEU A 200 -13.07 12.58 -2.18
CA LEU A 200 -12.49 13.28 -1.03
C LEU A 200 -13.47 13.55 0.12
N ARG A 201 -14.79 13.44 -0.10
CA ARG A 201 -15.81 13.86 0.86
C ARG A 201 -16.90 12.82 1.11
N PRO A 202 -16.57 11.53 1.30
CA PRO A 202 -17.55 10.43 1.33
C PRO A 202 -18.60 10.57 2.46
N TYR A 203 -18.25 11.14 3.63
CA TYR A 203 -19.23 11.41 4.68
C TYR A 203 -20.26 12.46 4.25
N HIS A 204 -19.82 13.50 3.54
CA HIS A 204 -20.73 14.55 3.05
C HIS A 204 -21.66 14.00 1.98
N ASP A 205 -21.13 13.17 1.07
CA ASP A 205 -21.91 12.59 -0.01
C ASP A 205 -22.95 11.59 0.52
N ALA A 206 -22.57 10.75 1.47
CA ALA A 206 -23.48 9.83 2.15
C ALA A 206 -24.56 10.60 2.96
N TYR A 207 -24.18 11.69 3.64
CA TYR A 207 -25.10 12.53 4.39
C TYR A 207 -26.09 13.25 3.48
N ALA A 208 -25.63 13.83 2.36
CA ALA A 208 -26.50 14.42 1.34
C ALA A 208 -27.48 13.40 0.75
N GLY A 209 -27.03 12.15 0.59
CA GLY A 209 -27.86 11.01 0.19
C GLY A 209 -28.79 10.47 1.30
N ARG A 210 -28.83 11.12 2.47
CA ARG A 210 -29.66 10.73 3.63
C ARG A 210 -29.40 9.29 4.10
N MET A 211 -28.16 8.83 3.97
CA MET A 211 -27.77 7.50 4.47
C MET A 211 -27.80 7.47 6.01
N LEU A 212 -28.19 6.34 6.57
CA LEU A 212 -28.10 6.06 8.01
C LEU A 212 -26.92 5.15 8.35
N THR A 213 -26.30 4.55 7.34
CA THR A 213 -25.12 3.68 7.47
C THR A 213 -23.92 4.36 6.81
N TYR A 214 -22.87 4.48 7.59
CA TYR A 214 -21.57 5.06 7.21
C TYR A 214 -20.48 4.03 7.45
N GLY A 215 -19.28 4.27 6.94
CA GLY A 215 -18.19 3.35 7.18
C GLY A 215 -16.89 3.77 6.53
N ALA A 216 -15.94 2.85 6.56
CA ALA A 216 -14.63 2.98 5.97
C ALA A 216 -14.25 1.72 5.19
N THR A 217 -13.34 1.87 4.23
CA THR A 217 -12.84 0.79 3.38
C THR A 217 -11.32 0.73 3.46
N CYS A 218 -10.78 -0.39 3.89
CA CYS A 218 -9.37 -0.72 3.74
C CYS A 218 -9.20 -1.51 2.44
N HIS A 219 -8.32 -1.04 1.54
CA HIS A 219 -8.15 -1.64 0.22
C HIS A 219 -6.70 -1.55 -0.25
N PHE A 220 -6.31 -2.41 -1.20
CA PHE A 220 -5.05 -2.26 -1.89
C PHE A 220 -5.10 -1.10 -2.89
N ILE A 221 -4.00 -0.36 -3.00
CA ILE A 221 -3.80 0.57 -4.11
C ILE A 221 -3.25 -0.23 -5.29
N VAL A 222 -3.84 0.01 -6.45
CA VAL A 222 -3.33 -0.39 -7.76
C VAL A 222 -3.06 0.87 -8.56
N PRO A 223 -2.13 0.86 -9.50
CA PRO A 223 -1.79 2.04 -10.28
C PRO A 223 -2.95 2.60 -11.10
N GLU A 224 -3.91 1.77 -11.46
CA GLU A 224 -5.16 2.14 -12.13
C GLU A 224 -6.19 2.58 -11.10
N LEU A 225 -6.72 3.77 -11.26
CA LEU A 225 -7.58 4.44 -10.28
C LEU A 225 -8.87 3.66 -9.96
N ASP A 226 -9.17 3.56 -8.66
CA ASP A 226 -10.47 3.35 -7.99
C ASP A 226 -11.44 2.30 -8.60
N ALA A 227 -10.92 1.16 -9.04
CA ALA A 227 -11.78 0.10 -9.59
C ALA A 227 -12.66 -0.62 -8.55
N GLY A 228 -12.58 -0.26 -7.25
CA GLY A 228 -13.47 -0.81 -6.19
C GLY A 228 -13.34 -2.31 -5.90
N ASN A 229 -12.52 -3.03 -6.65
CA ASN A 229 -12.40 -4.50 -6.57
C ASN A 229 -11.31 -4.99 -5.61
N GLN A 230 -10.53 -4.07 -5.03
CA GLN A 230 -9.36 -4.38 -4.21
C GLN A 230 -9.64 -4.25 -2.71
N THR A 231 -10.90 -4.32 -2.32
CA THR A 231 -11.32 -4.22 -0.93
C THR A 231 -10.80 -5.39 -0.10
N ILE A 232 -10.05 -5.07 0.95
CA ILE A 232 -9.53 -6.00 1.95
C ILE A 232 -10.56 -6.18 3.06
N HIS A 233 -11.07 -5.05 3.58
CA HIS A 233 -12.02 -5.02 4.68
C HIS A 233 -12.87 -3.74 4.62
N GLN A 234 -14.13 -3.87 5.02
CA GLN A 234 -15.02 -2.73 5.27
C GLN A 234 -15.60 -2.83 6.67
N SER A 235 -15.72 -1.70 7.33
CA SER A 235 -16.44 -1.59 8.59
C SER A 235 -17.51 -0.52 8.49
N THR A 236 -18.65 -0.76 9.13
CA THR A 236 -19.81 0.13 9.10
C THR A 236 -20.26 0.50 10.50
N PHE A 237 -20.94 1.64 10.61
CA PHE A 237 -21.73 2.03 11.79
C PHE A 237 -23.02 2.69 11.34
N THR A 238 -24.04 2.56 12.17
CA THR A 238 -25.37 3.10 11.89
C THR A 238 -25.68 4.23 12.87
N VAL A 239 -26.33 5.26 12.37
CA VAL A 239 -26.72 6.44 13.15
C VAL A 239 -28.23 6.61 13.16
N PRO A 240 -28.83 7.19 14.23
CA PRO A 240 -30.23 7.52 14.22
C PRO A 240 -30.56 8.65 13.24
N PRO A 241 -31.78 8.73 12.72
CA PRO A 241 -32.22 9.85 11.89
C PRO A 241 -32.04 11.18 12.62
N GLY A 242 -31.53 12.18 11.89
CA GLY A 242 -31.35 13.53 12.44
C GLY A 242 -29.99 13.79 13.15
N MET A 243 -29.11 12.79 13.23
CA MET A 243 -27.74 13.03 13.72
C MET A 243 -27.01 14.02 12.83
N LYS A 244 -26.27 14.96 13.44
CA LYS A 244 -25.52 15.97 12.71
C LYS A 244 -24.29 15.39 12.02
N LEU A 245 -23.94 15.94 10.86
CA LEU A 245 -22.80 15.48 10.06
C LEU A 245 -21.48 15.48 10.85
N ASP A 246 -21.21 16.53 11.64
CA ASP A 246 -19.96 16.64 12.41
C ASP A 246 -19.84 15.50 13.45
N GLU A 247 -20.95 15.08 14.04
CA GLU A 247 -20.98 13.98 14.99
C GLU A 247 -20.74 12.64 14.28
N ILE A 248 -21.34 12.43 13.10
CA ILE A 248 -21.11 11.27 12.25
C ILE A 248 -19.64 11.17 11.85
N ILE A 249 -19.06 12.29 11.40
CA ILE A 249 -17.63 12.36 11.03
C ILE A 249 -16.77 12.03 12.24
N ARG A 250 -17.07 12.54 13.42
CA ARG A 250 -16.31 12.26 14.64
C ARG A 250 -16.33 10.76 14.98
N ILE A 251 -17.49 10.12 14.98
CA ILE A 251 -17.61 8.67 15.21
C ILE A 251 -16.76 7.89 14.20
N GLY A 252 -16.88 8.26 12.92
CA GLY A 252 -16.09 7.63 11.86
C GLY A 252 -14.59 7.75 12.11
N GLN A 253 -14.11 8.95 12.37
CA GLN A 253 -12.68 9.26 12.48
C GLN A 253 -12.04 8.70 13.76
N GLU A 254 -12.75 8.78 14.90
CA GLU A 254 -12.21 8.37 16.19
C GLU A 254 -12.29 6.86 16.43
N ASP A 255 -13.26 6.16 15.83
CA ASP A 255 -13.52 4.75 16.11
C ASP A 255 -13.52 3.87 14.85
N ASN A 256 -14.37 4.15 13.87
CA ASN A 256 -14.60 3.24 12.74
C ASN A 256 -13.39 3.12 11.79
N GLU A 257 -12.80 4.26 11.38
CA GLU A 257 -11.65 4.29 10.48
C GLU A 257 -10.41 3.58 11.06
N PRO A 258 -10.01 3.86 12.34
CA PRO A 258 -8.90 3.16 12.97
C PRO A 258 -9.09 1.64 13.03
N ARG A 259 -10.28 1.18 13.43
CA ARG A 259 -10.60 -0.26 13.49
C ARG A 259 -10.60 -0.90 12.12
N CYS A 260 -11.17 -0.22 11.11
CA CYS A 260 -11.17 -0.69 9.74
C CYS A 260 -9.75 -0.93 9.21
N LEU A 261 -8.86 0.04 9.44
CA LEU A 261 -7.47 -0.04 8.99
C LEU A 261 -6.72 -1.17 9.70
N VAL A 262 -6.82 -1.27 11.02
CA VAL A 262 -6.14 -2.32 11.80
C VAL A 262 -6.57 -3.70 11.32
N GLU A 263 -7.88 -3.95 11.16
CA GLU A 263 -8.39 -5.25 10.70
C GLU A 263 -7.96 -5.55 9.25
N GLY A 264 -8.00 -4.55 8.36
CA GLY A 264 -7.54 -4.73 6.99
C GLY A 264 -6.05 -5.09 6.92
N VAL A 265 -5.20 -4.35 7.65
CA VAL A 265 -3.76 -4.64 7.72
C VAL A 265 -3.49 -6.02 8.35
N ARG A 266 -4.23 -6.39 9.41
CA ARG A 266 -4.12 -7.70 10.04
C ARG A 266 -4.34 -8.84 9.03
N ARG A 267 -5.39 -8.77 8.23
CA ARG A 267 -5.70 -9.79 7.21
C ARG A 267 -4.57 -9.98 6.21
N VAL A 268 -3.89 -8.90 5.84
CA VAL A 268 -2.74 -8.96 4.93
C VAL A 268 -1.50 -9.52 5.62
N VAL A 269 -1.19 -9.04 6.83
CA VAL A 269 -0.04 -9.48 7.63
C VAL A 269 -0.15 -10.94 8.01
N ASP A 270 -1.35 -11.40 8.42
CA ASP A 270 -1.63 -12.81 8.75
C ASP A 270 -1.77 -13.69 7.49
N ARG A 271 -1.61 -13.11 6.30
CA ARG A 271 -1.73 -13.81 5.02
C ARG A 271 -3.07 -14.51 4.81
N GLU A 272 -4.14 -13.91 5.31
CA GLU A 272 -5.51 -14.38 5.05
C GLU A 272 -5.97 -14.02 3.63
N VAL A 273 -5.44 -12.90 3.10
CA VAL A 273 -5.79 -12.37 1.78
C VAL A 273 -4.56 -11.86 1.04
N GLN A 274 -4.64 -11.87 -0.28
CA GLN A 274 -3.66 -11.21 -1.16
C GLN A 274 -4.35 -10.56 -2.36
N LEU A 275 -3.68 -9.59 -2.96
CA LEU A 275 -4.05 -9.06 -4.26
C LEU A 275 -3.58 -10.02 -5.36
N HIS A 276 -4.47 -10.42 -6.26
CA HIS A 276 -4.16 -11.19 -7.46
C HIS A 276 -4.87 -10.54 -8.65
N PHE A 277 -4.11 -10.09 -9.63
CA PHE A 277 -4.59 -9.14 -10.64
C PHE A 277 -5.25 -7.92 -9.96
N HIS A 278 -6.53 -7.71 -10.20
CA HIS A 278 -7.31 -6.61 -9.62
C HIS A 278 -8.32 -7.09 -8.57
N ARG A 279 -8.11 -8.27 -7.99
CA ARG A 279 -9.05 -8.86 -7.01
C ARG A 279 -8.34 -9.26 -5.74
N VAL A 280 -9.00 -9.06 -4.62
CA VAL A 280 -8.57 -9.63 -3.35
C VAL A 280 -9.07 -11.07 -3.29
N ILE A 281 -8.16 -12.00 -3.11
CA ILE A 281 -8.45 -13.42 -2.96
C ILE A 281 -8.07 -13.89 -1.55
N ALA A 282 -8.84 -14.83 -1.00
CA ALA A 282 -8.46 -15.51 0.23
C ALA A 282 -7.31 -16.48 -0.05
N LEU A 283 -6.37 -16.54 0.87
CA LEU A 283 -5.32 -17.56 0.86
C LEU A 283 -5.79 -18.80 1.63
N PRO A 284 -5.45 -20.01 1.15
CA PRO A 284 -5.72 -21.21 1.91
C PRO A 284 -4.96 -21.18 3.24
N LYS A 285 -5.65 -21.63 4.30
CA LYS A 285 -5.05 -21.78 5.65
C LYS A 285 -4.05 -22.92 5.69
#